data_28a85c134e429f305892bf15fa1bb7e6
#
_entry.id   28a85c134e429f305892bf15fa1bb7e6
#
_cell.length_a   1.000
_cell.length_b   1.000
_cell.length_c   1.000
_cell.angle_alpha   90.00
_cell.angle_beta   90.00
_cell.angle_gamma   90.00
#
_symmetry.space_group_name_H-M   'P 1'
#
loop_
_entity.id
_entity.type
_entity.pdbx_description
1 polymer ?
#
loop_
_entity_poly.entity_id
_entity_poly.type
_entity_poly.pdbx_seq_one_letter_code
_entity_poly.pdbx_strand_id
1 'polypeptide(L)'
;MKKYILAMALFISACLPAYADSAAKMGEDWQKISIYDVKNPAVLFGEDWAALASGNKDSLNAMTIGWGQFGMLWGRPIVTVYVAPERYTNEFMQKNEYFTVIGFPKDKKEALTYIGSHSGRSGDKLKTAGLTPEFTDLGNPIFKEGNLAIECKIIYKESFKPELMDEKAKAFYERTKLSPHVAYIGEVINVWQKK
;
A
#
# COMPACT_ATOMS: atom_id res chain seq x y z
N MET A 1 -34.86 -59.75 -5.73
CA MET A 1 -35.37 -58.70 -4.81
C MET A 1 -34.35 -57.57 -4.77
N LYS A 2 -34.63 -56.46 -5.48
CA LYS A 2 -33.74 -55.28 -5.57
C LYS A 2 -34.13 -54.34 -4.45
N LYS A 3 -33.19 -54.03 -3.53
CA LYS A 3 -33.35 -53.05 -2.47
C LYS A 3 -32.96 -51.68 -3.03
N TYR A 4 -33.88 -50.74 -3.11
CA TYR A 4 -33.65 -49.34 -3.42
C TYR A 4 -33.25 -48.62 -2.13
N ILE A 5 -32.02 -48.05 -2.10
CA ILE A 5 -31.59 -47.17 -1.03
C ILE A 5 -31.94 -45.76 -1.50
N LEU A 6 -32.87 -45.15 -0.80
CA LEU A 6 -33.29 -43.76 -1.01
C LEU A 6 -32.29 -42.84 -0.26
N ALA A 7 -31.42 -42.14 -0.98
CA ALA A 7 -30.54 -41.16 -0.41
C ALA A 7 -31.30 -39.83 -0.22
N MET A 8 -31.55 -39.49 1.03
CA MET A 8 -32.16 -38.22 1.42
C MET A 8 -31.05 -37.13 1.46
N ALA A 9 -31.01 -36.26 0.47
CA ALA A 9 -30.12 -35.10 0.47
C ALA A 9 -30.66 -34.04 1.43
N LEU A 10 -29.97 -33.85 2.55
CA LEU A 10 -30.18 -32.68 3.43
C LEU A 10 -29.61 -31.44 2.76
N PHE A 11 -30.48 -30.55 2.31
CA PHE A 11 -30.11 -29.18 1.97
C PHE A 11 -29.90 -28.38 3.27
N ILE A 12 -28.67 -28.26 3.70
CA ILE A 12 -28.28 -27.27 4.73
C ILE A 12 -28.20 -25.92 4.02
N SER A 13 -29.27 -25.14 4.10
CA SER A 13 -29.27 -23.72 3.76
C SER A 13 -28.40 -22.99 4.79
N ALA A 14 -27.12 -22.78 4.46
CA ALA A 14 -26.26 -21.89 5.23
C ALA A 14 -26.74 -20.45 5.01
N CYS A 15 -27.47 -19.94 5.99
CA CYS A 15 -27.79 -18.53 6.10
C CYS A 15 -26.46 -17.82 6.41
N LEU A 16 -25.77 -17.34 5.37
CA LEU A 16 -24.66 -16.41 5.54
C LEU A 16 -25.26 -15.10 6.07
N PRO A 17 -24.77 -14.55 7.18
CA PRO A 17 -25.19 -13.23 7.60
C PRO A 17 -24.78 -12.25 6.51
N ALA A 18 -25.76 -11.51 6.00
CA ALA A 18 -25.51 -10.36 5.14
C ALA A 18 -24.75 -9.33 5.97
N TYR A 19 -23.43 -9.35 5.88
CA TYR A 19 -22.60 -8.21 6.26
C TYR A 19 -22.86 -7.13 5.20
N ALA A 20 -23.96 -6.41 5.36
CA ALA A 20 -24.16 -5.12 4.74
C ALA A 20 -23.27 -4.14 5.51
N ASP A 21 -21.98 -4.24 5.26
CA ASP A 21 -21.03 -3.24 5.71
C ASP A 21 -21.21 -2.02 4.80
N SER A 22 -21.44 -0.86 5.40
CA SER A 22 -21.33 0.42 4.74
C SER A 22 -19.84 0.70 4.48
N ALA A 23 -19.24 -0.08 3.60
CA ALA A 23 -17.89 0.16 3.12
C ALA A 23 -17.86 1.59 2.57
N ALA A 24 -16.95 2.40 3.08
CA ALA A 24 -16.71 3.73 2.55
C ALA A 24 -16.35 3.56 1.07
N LYS A 25 -17.23 3.97 0.17
CA LYS A 25 -16.96 3.90 -1.27
C LYS A 25 -15.92 4.95 -1.61
N MET A 26 -14.98 4.58 -2.51
CA MET A 26 -14.09 5.55 -3.15
C MET A 26 -14.89 6.75 -3.64
N GLY A 27 -14.36 7.96 -3.42
CA GLY A 27 -15.00 9.20 -3.85
C GLY A 27 -15.33 9.18 -5.36
N GLU A 28 -16.43 9.85 -5.76
CA GLU A 28 -16.92 9.85 -7.16
C GLU A 28 -15.93 10.46 -8.18
N ASP A 29 -14.92 11.19 -7.72
CA ASP A 29 -13.84 11.77 -8.52
C ASP A 29 -12.73 10.75 -8.87
N TRP A 30 -12.77 9.54 -8.29
CA TRP A 30 -11.87 8.45 -8.61
C TRP A 30 -12.49 7.49 -9.63
N GLN A 31 -11.71 7.09 -10.62
CA GLN A 31 -12.07 6.04 -11.57
C GLN A 31 -11.11 4.85 -11.43
N LYS A 32 -11.65 3.64 -11.48
CA LYS A 32 -10.87 2.41 -11.48
C LYS A 32 -10.17 2.26 -12.83
N ILE A 33 -8.86 1.94 -12.79
CA ILE A 33 -8.04 1.68 -13.97
C ILE A 33 -7.26 0.37 -13.81
N SER A 34 -6.58 -0.07 -14.86
CA SER A 34 -5.64 -1.18 -14.78
C SER A 34 -4.26 -0.70 -14.30
N ILE A 35 -3.51 -1.55 -13.60
CA ILE A 35 -2.09 -1.28 -13.29
C ILE A 35 -1.25 -1.09 -14.56
N TYR A 36 -1.64 -1.70 -15.67
CA TYR A 36 -0.95 -1.57 -16.96
C TYR A 36 -1.14 -0.18 -17.61
N ASP A 37 -2.13 0.58 -17.16
CA ASP A 37 -2.37 1.96 -17.60
C ASP A 37 -1.55 2.98 -16.80
N VAL A 38 -0.95 2.56 -15.68
CA VAL A 38 -0.09 3.44 -14.87
C VAL A 38 1.23 3.69 -15.60
N LYS A 39 1.47 4.96 -15.89
CA LYS A 39 2.64 5.38 -16.67
C LYS A 39 3.90 5.39 -15.81
N ASN A 40 4.98 4.87 -16.38
CA ASN A 40 6.37 4.99 -15.95
C ASN A 40 6.59 4.97 -14.41
N PRO A 41 6.70 3.77 -13.80
CA PRO A 41 6.97 3.65 -12.34
C PRO A 41 8.28 4.30 -11.92
N ALA A 42 9.28 4.40 -12.79
CA ALA A 42 10.53 5.07 -12.48
C ALA A 42 10.35 6.59 -12.27
N VAL A 43 9.45 7.22 -13.02
CA VAL A 43 9.08 8.63 -12.80
C VAL A 43 8.30 8.76 -11.51
N LEU A 44 7.31 7.90 -11.26
CA LEU A 44 6.51 7.94 -10.04
C LEU A 44 7.37 7.90 -8.77
N PHE A 45 8.34 6.99 -8.71
CA PHE A 45 9.20 6.85 -7.53
C PHE A 45 10.40 7.79 -7.56
N GLY A 46 11.13 7.87 -8.70
CA GLY A 46 12.41 8.55 -8.78
C GLY A 46 12.32 10.07 -8.85
N GLU A 47 11.31 10.59 -9.54
CA GLU A 47 11.16 12.02 -9.81
C GLU A 47 10.00 12.65 -9.02
N ASP A 48 8.79 12.09 -9.17
CA ASP A 48 7.59 12.66 -8.57
C ASP A 48 7.49 12.35 -7.08
N TRP A 49 8.01 11.19 -6.65
CA TRP A 49 7.82 10.55 -5.36
C TRP A 49 6.36 10.16 -5.13
N ALA A 50 6.16 9.24 -4.20
CA ALA A 50 4.84 8.80 -3.80
C ALA A 50 4.70 8.80 -2.28
N ALA A 51 3.47 8.81 -1.77
CA ALA A 51 3.23 8.42 -0.40
C ALA A 51 3.00 6.91 -0.32
N LEU A 52 3.58 6.28 0.69
CA LEU A 52 3.27 4.94 1.15
C LEU A 52 2.44 5.07 2.42
N ALA A 53 1.21 4.55 2.41
CA ALA A 53 0.34 4.56 3.57
C ALA A 53 -0.09 3.14 3.96
N SER A 54 -0.30 2.92 5.26
CA SER A 54 -0.85 1.68 5.82
C SER A 54 -1.60 1.99 7.10
N GLY A 55 -2.59 1.15 7.43
CA GLY A 55 -3.49 1.32 8.55
C GLY A 55 -4.95 1.31 8.13
N ASN A 56 -5.81 1.90 8.94
CA ASN A 56 -7.25 2.01 8.71
C ASN A 56 -7.78 3.34 9.27
N LYS A 57 -9.12 3.51 9.30
CA LYS A 57 -9.77 4.74 9.81
C LYS A 57 -9.43 5.09 11.27
N ASP A 58 -9.12 4.09 12.10
CA ASP A 58 -8.85 4.29 13.53
C ASP A 58 -7.39 4.66 13.78
N SER A 59 -6.48 4.15 12.94
CA SER A 59 -5.04 4.43 13.04
C SER A 59 -4.35 4.20 11.71
N LEU A 60 -3.68 5.21 11.21
CA LEU A 60 -2.91 5.14 9.96
C LEU A 60 -1.62 5.95 10.07
N ASN A 61 -0.66 5.62 9.23
CA ASN A 61 0.48 6.48 8.99
C ASN A 61 0.89 6.43 7.51
N ALA A 62 1.50 7.51 7.04
CA ALA A 62 2.10 7.55 5.71
C ALA A 62 3.50 8.14 5.75
N MET A 63 4.30 7.85 4.74
CA MET A 63 5.61 8.43 4.51
C MET A 63 5.86 8.60 3.02
N THR A 64 6.75 9.47 2.68
CA THR A 64 7.22 9.59 1.29
C THR A 64 8.20 8.46 0.97
N ILE A 65 8.04 7.91 -0.21
CA ILE A 65 8.95 6.94 -0.80
C ILE A 65 9.43 7.44 -2.16
N GLY A 66 10.73 7.26 -2.42
CA GLY A 66 11.36 7.51 -3.71
C GLY A 66 11.92 6.23 -4.35
N TRP A 67 11.69 5.07 -3.73
CA TRP A 67 12.14 3.77 -4.20
C TRP A 67 10.98 2.80 -4.26
N GLY A 68 10.85 2.15 -5.41
CA GLY A 68 9.83 1.15 -5.66
C GLY A 68 9.90 0.64 -7.08
N GLN A 69 9.13 -0.38 -7.36
CA GLN A 69 9.03 -0.96 -8.71
C GLN A 69 7.67 -1.62 -8.92
N PHE A 70 7.25 -1.70 -10.18
CA PHE A 70 6.13 -2.52 -10.62
C PHE A 70 6.68 -3.72 -11.39
N GLY A 71 5.97 -4.83 -11.32
CA GLY A 71 6.38 -6.03 -12.04
C GLY A 71 5.36 -7.15 -11.96
N MET A 72 5.80 -8.34 -12.33
CA MET A 72 5.03 -9.58 -12.24
C MET A 72 5.77 -10.57 -11.36
N LEU A 73 5.07 -11.18 -10.41
CA LEU A 73 5.59 -12.25 -9.57
C LEU A 73 4.51 -13.30 -9.33
N TRP A 74 4.84 -14.58 -9.49
CA TRP A 74 3.90 -15.71 -9.33
C TRP A 74 2.58 -15.53 -10.13
N GLY A 75 2.69 -14.99 -11.35
CA GLY A 75 1.53 -14.75 -12.21
C GLY A 75 0.63 -13.58 -11.78
N ARG A 76 1.09 -12.71 -10.87
CA ARG A 76 0.34 -11.58 -10.31
C ARG A 76 1.05 -10.27 -10.59
N PRO A 77 0.33 -9.19 -10.90
CA PRO A 77 0.92 -7.85 -10.91
C PRO A 77 1.27 -7.44 -9.47
N ILE A 78 2.48 -6.91 -9.31
CA ILE A 78 3.00 -6.52 -7.99
C ILE A 78 3.54 -5.10 -7.99
N VAL A 79 3.52 -4.49 -6.79
CA VAL A 79 4.33 -3.33 -6.43
C VAL A 79 5.26 -3.73 -5.30
N THR A 80 6.56 -3.41 -5.44
CA THR A 80 7.53 -3.55 -4.36
C THR A 80 7.91 -2.18 -3.83
N VAL A 81 7.91 -2.02 -2.52
CA VAL A 81 8.33 -0.80 -1.81
C VAL A 81 9.38 -1.16 -0.75
N TYR A 82 10.22 -0.19 -0.39
CA TYR A 82 11.33 -0.39 0.53
C TYR A 82 11.20 0.55 1.72
N VAL A 83 11.15 0.00 2.93
CA VAL A 83 10.90 0.75 4.15
C VAL A 83 12.01 0.47 5.17
N ALA A 84 12.71 1.50 5.63
CA ALA A 84 13.69 1.33 6.70
C ALA A 84 12.96 0.99 8.02
N PRO A 85 13.48 0.03 8.82
CA PRO A 85 12.85 -0.42 10.06
C PRO A 85 12.54 0.70 11.04
N GLU A 86 13.33 1.76 11.07
CA GLU A 86 13.17 2.91 11.97
C GLU A 86 11.96 3.80 11.63
N ARG A 87 11.42 3.70 10.40
CA ARG A 87 10.29 4.50 9.97
C ARG A 87 9.02 4.07 10.69
N TYR A 88 8.28 5.04 11.22
CA TYR A 88 7.02 4.75 11.91
C TYR A 88 6.02 4.00 11.04
N THR A 89 5.99 4.28 9.73
CA THR A 89 5.17 3.54 8.76
C THR A 89 5.49 2.04 8.76
N ASN A 90 6.75 1.64 9.06
CA ASN A 90 7.12 0.23 9.14
C ASN A 90 6.30 -0.53 10.20
N GLU A 91 5.99 0.09 11.33
CA GLU A 91 5.15 -0.54 12.36
C GLU A 91 3.73 -0.85 11.82
N PHE A 92 3.19 0.04 11.00
CA PHE A 92 1.89 -0.19 10.32
C PHE A 92 1.99 -1.30 9.29
N MET A 93 3.03 -1.30 8.47
CA MET A 93 3.29 -2.34 7.47
C MET A 93 3.49 -3.73 8.09
N GLN A 94 3.99 -3.80 9.33
CA GLN A 94 4.13 -5.08 10.04
C GLN A 94 2.81 -5.61 10.60
N LYS A 95 1.88 -4.72 10.95
CA LYS A 95 0.61 -5.05 11.62
C LYS A 95 -0.56 -5.21 10.66
N ASN A 96 -0.49 -4.64 9.46
CA ASN A 96 -1.56 -4.65 8.48
C ASN A 96 -1.22 -5.56 7.29
N GLU A 97 -2.23 -6.13 6.66
CA GLU A 97 -2.07 -6.96 5.46
C GLU A 97 -1.94 -6.13 4.17
N TYR A 98 -2.32 -4.85 4.23
CA TYR A 98 -2.40 -3.98 3.06
C TYR A 98 -1.56 -2.73 3.22
N PHE A 99 -1.16 -2.20 2.08
CA PHE A 99 -0.62 -0.85 1.95
C PHE A 99 -1.15 -0.20 0.68
N THR A 100 -1.03 1.12 0.62
CA THR A 100 -1.35 1.89 -0.57
C THR A 100 -0.16 2.73 -1.00
N VAL A 101 0.04 2.83 -2.32
CA VAL A 101 0.97 3.77 -2.94
C VAL A 101 0.16 4.85 -3.61
N ILE A 102 0.38 6.11 -3.20
CA ILE A 102 -0.40 7.25 -3.65
C ILE A 102 0.51 8.21 -4.42
N GLY A 103 0.20 8.44 -5.70
CA GLY A 103 0.79 9.51 -6.52
C GLY A 103 0.08 10.83 -6.28
N PHE A 104 0.81 11.91 -6.51
CA PHE A 104 0.30 13.27 -6.30
C PHE A 104 0.62 14.17 -7.50
N PRO A 105 -0.17 15.20 -7.75
CA PRO A 105 0.22 16.26 -8.67
C PRO A 105 1.46 17.00 -8.17
N LYS A 106 2.20 17.64 -9.08
CA LYS A 106 3.52 18.24 -8.79
C LYS A 106 3.48 19.36 -7.74
N ASP A 107 2.36 20.06 -7.62
CA ASP A 107 2.15 21.11 -6.60
C ASP A 107 2.09 20.58 -5.17
N LYS A 108 2.02 19.25 -4.97
CA LYS A 108 2.03 18.59 -3.65
C LYS A 108 3.43 18.14 -3.20
N LYS A 109 4.48 18.55 -3.90
CA LYS A 109 5.86 18.14 -3.57
C LYS A 109 6.28 18.55 -2.16
N GLU A 110 5.82 19.72 -1.67
CA GLU A 110 6.07 20.18 -0.31
C GLU A 110 5.43 19.28 0.73
N ALA A 111 4.18 18.88 0.51
CA ALA A 111 3.49 17.93 1.39
C ALA A 111 4.24 16.60 1.47
N LEU A 112 4.69 16.05 0.34
CA LEU A 112 5.52 14.84 0.29
C LEU A 112 6.85 15.06 1.04
N THR A 113 7.53 16.17 0.84
CA THR A 113 8.76 16.51 1.57
C THR A 113 8.52 16.49 3.08
N TYR A 114 7.41 17.10 3.52
CA TYR A 114 7.07 17.18 4.93
C TYR A 114 6.80 15.79 5.54
N ILE A 115 5.93 14.98 4.94
CA ILE A 115 5.61 13.63 5.49
C ILE A 115 6.79 12.66 5.40
N GLY A 116 7.76 12.90 4.52
CA GLY A 116 9.01 12.13 4.41
C GLY A 116 10.04 12.45 5.48
N SER A 117 10.08 13.71 5.95
CA SER A 117 11.06 14.21 6.92
C SER A 117 10.57 14.22 8.38
N HIS A 118 9.26 14.20 8.62
CA HIS A 118 8.67 14.21 9.96
C HIS A 118 8.10 12.86 10.35
N SER A 119 8.26 12.52 11.64
CA SER A 119 7.70 11.27 12.18
C SER A 119 6.26 11.45 12.64
N GLY A 120 5.37 10.51 12.28
CA GLY A 120 4.01 10.47 12.82
C GLY A 120 3.94 10.15 14.33
N ARG A 121 5.06 9.75 14.96
CA ARG A 121 5.13 9.61 16.43
C ARG A 121 5.11 10.97 17.14
N SER A 122 5.51 12.03 16.46
CA SER A 122 5.66 13.38 17.06
C SER A 122 4.45 14.29 16.83
N GLY A 123 3.37 13.77 16.28
CA GLY A 123 2.14 14.53 16.01
C GLY A 123 1.50 14.20 14.66
N ASP A 124 0.38 14.88 14.37
CA ASP A 124 -0.38 14.68 13.14
C ASP A 124 0.29 15.39 11.95
N LYS A 125 1.28 14.73 11.39
CA LYS A 125 2.00 15.25 10.23
C LYS A 125 1.16 15.30 8.95
N LEU A 126 0.11 14.46 8.84
CA LEU A 126 -0.77 14.46 7.67
C LEU A 126 -1.58 15.74 7.62
N LYS A 127 -2.19 16.10 8.74
CA LYS A 127 -2.91 17.38 8.88
C LYS A 127 -2.00 18.56 8.63
N THR A 128 -0.79 18.56 9.20
CA THR A 128 0.18 19.66 8.99
C THR A 128 0.62 19.77 7.53
N ALA A 129 0.73 18.66 6.81
CA ALA A 129 1.04 18.63 5.38
C ALA A 129 -0.18 18.97 4.48
N GLY A 130 -1.35 19.20 5.05
CA GLY A 130 -2.59 19.46 4.29
C GLY A 130 -3.07 18.23 3.50
N LEU A 131 -2.82 17.03 4.03
CA LEU A 131 -3.29 15.78 3.44
C LEU A 131 -4.52 15.27 4.20
N THR A 132 -5.61 15.07 3.48
CA THR A 132 -6.90 14.61 4.01
C THR A 132 -7.05 13.11 3.75
N PRO A 133 -7.07 12.26 4.81
CA PRO A 133 -7.29 10.84 4.62
C PRO A 133 -8.69 10.54 4.05
N GLU A 134 -8.71 9.69 3.04
CA GLU A 134 -9.86 8.97 2.51
C GLU A 134 -9.55 7.48 2.55
N PHE A 135 -10.55 6.64 2.28
CA PHE A 135 -10.36 5.19 2.39
C PHE A 135 -10.92 4.47 1.17
N THR A 136 -10.24 3.40 0.78
CA THR A 136 -10.72 2.48 -0.26
C THR A 136 -11.92 1.68 0.23
N ASP A 137 -12.55 0.93 -0.68
CA ASP A 137 -13.65 0.01 -0.34
C ASP A 137 -13.21 -1.08 0.66
N LEU A 138 -11.91 -1.40 0.72
CA LEU A 138 -11.32 -2.32 1.71
C LEU A 138 -10.89 -1.61 3.01
N GLY A 139 -11.12 -0.31 3.14
CA GLY A 139 -10.78 0.47 4.32
C GLY A 139 -9.31 0.89 4.41
N ASN A 140 -8.53 0.77 3.33
CA ASN A 140 -7.14 1.17 3.32
C ASN A 140 -6.98 2.67 3.04
N PRO A 141 -6.02 3.36 3.69
CA PRO A 141 -5.90 4.81 3.59
C PRO A 141 -5.37 5.27 2.22
N ILE A 142 -6.00 6.29 1.69
CA ILE A 142 -5.55 7.11 0.56
C ILE A 142 -5.68 8.58 0.94
N PHE A 143 -5.38 9.50 0.03
CA PHE A 143 -5.49 10.94 0.32
C PHE A 143 -6.30 11.65 -0.77
N LYS A 144 -7.21 12.53 -0.33
CA LYS A 144 -8.02 13.35 -1.21
C LYS A 144 -7.20 14.14 -2.24
N GLU A 145 -6.01 14.58 -1.88
CA GLU A 145 -5.10 15.37 -2.72
C GLU A 145 -4.29 14.52 -3.70
N GLY A 146 -4.35 13.18 -3.59
CA GLY A 146 -3.70 12.25 -4.53
C GLY A 146 -4.38 12.24 -5.89
N ASN A 147 -3.66 11.83 -6.92
CA ASN A 147 -4.18 11.66 -8.29
C ASN A 147 -4.07 10.21 -8.80
N LEU A 148 -3.34 9.37 -8.09
CA LEU A 148 -3.20 7.93 -8.33
C LEU A 148 -3.25 7.22 -6.97
N ALA A 149 -3.97 6.11 -6.88
CA ALA A 149 -3.97 5.24 -5.71
C ALA A 149 -3.83 3.78 -6.14
N ILE A 150 -2.82 3.09 -5.60
CA ILE A 150 -2.57 1.66 -5.86
C ILE A 150 -2.68 0.93 -4.54
N GLU A 151 -3.68 0.08 -4.42
CA GLU A 151 -3.92 -0.73 -3.23
C GLU A 151 -3.30 -2.11 -3.41
N CYS A 152 -2.48 -2.50 -2.44
CA CYS A 152 -1.68 -3.72 -2.51
C CYS A 152 -1.88 -4.59 -1.26
N LYS A 153 -2.04 -5.90 -1.46
CA LYS A 153 -1.97 -6.91 -0.40
C LYS A 153 -0.54 -7.42 -0.26
N ILE A 154 0.02 -7.36 0.93
CA ILE A 154 1.39 -7.87 1.19
C ILE A 154 1.38 -9.39 0.98
N ILE A 155 2.20 -9.87 0.05
CA ILE A 155 2.37 -11.30 -0.25
C ILE A 155 3.75 -11.82 0.15
N TYR A 156 4.73 -10.92 0.35
CA TYR A 156 6.07 -11.26 0.82
C TYR A 156 6.74 -10.05 1.46
N LYS A 157 7.57 -10.27 2.46
CA LYS A 157 8.43 -9.26 3.06
C LYS A 157 9.74 -9.87 3.56
N GLU A 158 10.86 -9.20 3.30
CA GLU A 158 12.21 -9.63 3.71
C GLU A 158 13.11 -8.41 3.88
N SER A 159 13.93 -8.40 4.91
CA SER A 159 14.99 -7.40 5.05
C SER A 159 16.14 -7.68 4.09
N PHE A 160 16.73 -6.64 3.53
CA PHE A 160 17.96 -6.79 2.78
C PHE A 160 19.10 -7.35 3.66
N LYS A 161 19.85 -8.27 3.09
CA LYS A 161 20.96 -8.95 3.76
C LYS A 161 22.28 -8.26 3.38
N PRO A 162 22.99 -7.61 4.34
CA PRO A 162 24.22 -6.87 4.03
C PRO A 162 25.29 -7.70 3.31
N GLU A 163 25.38 -8.99 3.62
CA GLU A 163 26.32 -9.92 3.00
C GLU A 163 26.06 -10.16 1.50
N LEU A 164 24.84 -9.83 1.01
CA LEU A 164 24.45 -9.94 -0.40
C LEU A 164 24.49 -8.61 -1.15
N MET A 165 24.89 -7.52 -0.48
CA MET A 165 24.99 -6.20 -1.07
C MET A 165 26.34 -5.97 -1.75
N ASP A 166 26.33 -5.18 -2.81
CA ASP A 166 27.57 -4.63 -3.35
C ASP A 166 28.15 -3.55 -2.42
N GLU A 167 29.39 -3.16 -2.65
CA GLU A 167 30.09 -2.18 -1.81
C GLU A 167 29.42 -0.79 -1.82
N LYS A 168 28.77 -0.41 -2.92
CA LYS A 168 28.05 0.87 -3.03
C LYS A 168 26.80 0.89 -2.15
N ALA A 169 26.07 -0.20 -2.10
CA ALA A 169 24.89 -0.35 -1.24
C ALA A 169 25.30 -0.42 0.24
N LYS A 170 26.36 -1.15 0.59
CA LYS A 170 26.91 -1.16 1.96
C LYS A 170 27.32 0.23 2.41
N ALA A 171 28.09 0.95 1.59
CA ALA A 171 28.51 2.32 1.89
C ALA A 171 27.34 3.31 2.07
N PHE A 172 26.22 3.09 1.36
CA PHE A 172 24.99 3.87 1.58
C PHE A 172 24.47 3.70 3.01
N TYR A 173 24.33 2.46 3.50
CA TYR A 173 23.83 2.20 4.86
C TYR A 173 24.81 2.67 5.93
N GLU A 174 26.11 2.50 5.73
CA GLU A 174 27.16 3.01 6.63
C GLU A 174 27.10 4.53 6.78
N ARG A 175 26.94 5.24 5.66
CA ARG A 175 26.83 6.71 5.64
C ARG A 175 25.55 7.23 6.27
N THR A 176 24.41 6.61 5.96
CA THR A 176 23.09 7.08 6.41
C THR A 176 22.72 6.63 7.81
N LYS A 177 23.44 5.63 8.34
CA LYS A 177 23.14 4.98 9.64
C LYS A 177 21.75 4.39 9.73
N LEU A 178 21.11 4.12 8.57
CA LEU A 178 19.84 3.40 8.50
C LEU A 178 20.11 1.89 8.56
N SER A 179 19.18 1.15 9.15
CA SER A 179 19.17 -0.30 9.00
C SER A 179 18.80 -0.70 7.56
N PRO A 180 19.25 -1.88 7.10
CA PRO A 180 18.82 -2.39 5.80
C PRO A 180 17.29 -2.39 5.67
N HIS A 181 16.81 -1.84 4.57
CA HIS A 181 15.37 -1.72 4.31
C HIS A 181 14.70 -3.09 4.24
N VAL A 182 13.47 -3.13 4.67
CA VAL A 182 12.55 -4.24 4.40
C VAL A 182 11.93 -4.01 3.02
N ALA A 183 12.06 -4.98 2.12
CA ALA A 183 11.33 -5.04 0.88
C ALA A 183 9.94 -5.62 1.17
N TYR A 184 8.88 -4.89 0.83
CA TYR A 184 7.50 -5.36 0.87
C TYR A 184 7.01 -5.56 -0.54
N ILE A 185 6.67 -6.80 -0.90
CA ILE A 185 6.05 -7.13 -2.18
C ILE A 185 4.56 -7.23 -1.96
N GLY A 186 3.80 -6.38 -2.63
CA GLY A 186 2.34 -6.36 -2.59
C GLY A 186 1.73 -6.77 -3.93
N GLU A 187 0.79 -7.71 -3.91
CA GLU A 187 -0.10 -7.99 -5.04
C GLU A 187 -1.00 -6.77 -5.25
N VAL A 188 -1.10 -6.28 -6.48
CA VAL A 188 -1.99 -5.17 -6.83
C VAL A 188 -3.44 -5.67 -6.84
N ILE A 189 -4.26 -5.15 -5.94
CA ILE A 189 -5.67 -5.49 -5.79
C ILE A 189 -6.55 -4.51 -6.57
N ASN A 190 -6.29 -3.23 -6.39
CA ASN A 190 -7.04 -2.18 -7.04
C ASN A 190 -6.13 -1.01 -7.43
N VAL A 191 -6.49 -0.32 -8.49
CA VAL A 191 -5.85 0.92 -8.92
C VAL A 191 -6.91 1.94 -9.29
N TRP A 192 -6.75 3.16 -8.82
CA TRP A 192 -7.62 4.28 -9.15
C TRP A 192 -6.80 5.49 -9.59
N GLN A 193 -7.36 6.25 -10.50
CA GLN A 193 -6.83 7.53 -10.94
C GLN A 193 -7.93 8.59 -10.83
N LYS A 194 -7.59 9.81 -10.45
CA LYS A 194 -8.53 10.93 -10.50
C LYS A 194 -8.90 11.27 -11.94
N LYS A 195 -10.18 11.63 -12.11
CA LYS A 195 -10.74 12.10 -13.39
C LYS A 195 -10.20 13.47 -13.76
#